data_d48177ed65171554bfdeec35d9828409
#
_entry.id   d48177ed65171554bfdeec35d9828409
#
_cell.length_a   1.000
_cell.length_b   1.000
_cell.length_c   1.000
_cell.angle_alpha   90.00
_cell.angle_beta   90.00
_cell.angle_gamma   90.00
#
_symmetry.space_group_name_H-M   'P 1'
#
loop_
_entity.id
_entity.type
_entity.pdbx_description
1 polymer ?
#
loop_
_entity_poly.entity_id
_entity_poly.type
_entity_poly.pdbx_seq_one_letter_code
_entity_poly.pdbx_strand_id
1 'polypeptide(L)'
;HRTPQHARVFDSAAETLVLDTAAPRFALKALYDRGVRHVLLEGGPTLAGAFVEARCVDEIVAYIAPKLLGDGPAALGEAGIVTIGEAVTLVVDDVERIGDDVKIVGRTVWPEGE
;
A
#
# COMPACT_ATOMS: atom_id res chain seq x y z
N HIS A 1 -1.54 14.79 10.03
CA HIS A 1 -2.47 13.75 10.48
C HIS A 1 -2.11 13.26 11.88
N ARG A 2 -3.07 13.25 12.75
CA ARG A 2 -2.86 12.85 14.13
C ARG A 2 -3.77 11.71 14.54
N THR A 3 -3.22 10.81 15.33
CA THR A 3 -4.00 9.73 15.94
C THR A 3 -4.25 10.09 17.39
N PRO A 4 -5.50 10.02 17.87
CA PRO A 4 -5.78 10.30 19.28
C PRO A 4 -5.01 9.37 20.20
N GLN A 5 -4.53 9.89 21.32
CA GLN A 5 -3.70 9.13 22.25
C GLN A 5 -4.45 7.93 22.85
N HIS A 6 -5.78 8.01 22.93
CA HIS A 6 -6.58 6.94 23.52
C HIS A 6 -7.12 5.96 22.47
N ALA A 7 -6.66 6.04 21.22
CA ALA A 7 -7.08 5.12 20.17
C ALA A 7 -6.60 3.70 20.48
N ARG A 8 -7.32 2.69 19.98
CA ARG A 8 -6.99 1.29 20.24
C ARG A 8 -5.60 0.90 19.72
N VAL A 9 -5.09 1.63 18.73
CA VAL A 9 -3.76 1.36 18.19
C VAL A 9 -2.68 1.48 19.26
N PHE A 10 -2.95 2.22 20.34
CA PHE A 10 -2.00 2.40 21.44
C PHE A 10 -2.22 1.45 22.61
N ASP A 11 -3.15 0.48 22.50
CA ASP A 11 -3.34 -0.45 23.59
C ASP A 11 -2.17 -1.44 23.68
N SER A 12 -2.16 -2.28 24.71
CA SER A 12 -1.03 -3.16 24.99
C SER A 12 -1.08 -4.49 24.24
N ALA A 13 -2.05 -4.68 23.32
CA ALA A 13 -2.18 -5.95 22.59
C ALA A 13 -1.02 -6.19 21.64
N ALA A 14 -0.36 -5.13 21.16
CA ALA A 14 0.79 -5.22 20.29
C ALA A 14 1.66 -3.99 20.46
N GLU A 15 2.92 -4.13 20.13
CA GLU A 15 3.84 -2.99 20.16
C GLU A 15 3.44 -1.97 19.10
N THR A 16 3.38 -0.70 19.49
CA THR A 16 3.05 0.40 18.57
C THR A 16 4.24 1.34 18.48
N LEU A 17 4.63 1.65 17.25
CA LEU A 17 5.71 2.57 16.97
C LEU A 17 5.17 3.73 16.15
N VAL A 18 5.42 4.96 16.61
CA VAL A 18 5.00 6.15 15.88
C VAL A 18 6.23 6.77 15.24
N LEU A 19 6.18 6.97 13.92
CA LEU A 19 7.29 7.56 13.17
C LEU A 19 6.97 9.01 12.81
N ASP A 20 7.99 9.85 12.84
CA ASP A 20 7.85 11.28 12.54
C ASP A 20 7.89 11.60 11.06
N THR A 21 7.93 10.60 10.21
CA THR A 21 8.05 10.84 8.78
C THR A 21 7.00 10.06 8.01
N ALA A 22 6.48 10.67 6.95
CA ALA A 22 5.62 10.01 5.99
C ALA A 22 6.39 9.66 4.71
N ALA A 23 7.69 9.99 4.62
CA ALA A 23 8.51 9.64 3.46
C ALA A 23 8.75 8.14 3.47
N PRO A 24 8.34 7.41 2.39
CA PRO A 24 8.36 5.95 2.41
C PRO A 24 9.73 5.36 2.72
N ARG A 25 10.79 5.87 2.10
CA ARG A 25 12.11 5.29 2.29
C ARG A 25 12.64 5.48 3.69
N PHE A 26 12.37 6.63 4.31
CA PHE A 26 12.80 6.88 5.68
C PHE A 26 12.00 6.03 6.67
N ALA A 27 10.70 5.87 6.43
CA ALA A 27 9.86 5.02 7.26
C ALA A 27 10.32 3.58 7.20
N LEU A 28 10.58 3.07 6.00
CA LEU A 28 11.03 1.68 5.83
C LEU A 28 12.41 1.46 6.46
N LYS A 29 13.31 2.44 6.33
CA LYS A 29 14.61 2.31 6.95
C LYS A 29 14.52 2.27 8.48
N ALA A 30 13.66 3.11 9.06
CA ALA A 30 13.47 3.12 10.51
C ALA A 30 12.94 1.77 10.99
N LEU A 31 12.01 1.17 10.23
CA LEU A 31 11.48 -0.14 10.56
C LEU A 31 12.53 -1.23 10.38
N TYR A 32 13.30 -1.15 9.30
CA TYR A 32 14.37 -2.12 9.04
C TYR A 32 15.40 -2.13 10.18
N ASP A 33 15.76 -0.94 10.65
CA ASP A 33 16.73 -0.81 11.74
C ASP A 33 16.20 -1.41 13.04
N ARG A 34 14.91 -1.63 13.15
CA ARG A 34 14.29 -2.28 14.30
C ARG A 34 14.02 -3.76 14.08
N GLY A 35 14.51 -4.33 12.97
CA GLY A 35 14.39 -5.75 12.70
C GLY A 35 13.21 -6.15 11.84
N VAL A 36 12.42 -5.19 11.37
CA VAL A 36 11.25 -5.48 10.54
C VAL A 36 11.70 -5.84 9.13
N ARG A 37 11.19 -6.95 8.58
CA ARG A 37 11.53 -7.42 7.24
C ARG A 37 10.34 -7.46 6.30
N HIS A 38 9.12 -7.45 6.85
CA HIS A 38 7.89 -7.43 6.07
C HIS A 38 6.99 -6.35 6.61
N VAL A 39 6.41 -5.54 5.72
CA VAL A 39 5.50 -4.45 6.09
C VAL A 39 4.23 -4.62 5.28
N LEU A 40 3.09 -4.62 5.97
CA LEU A 40 1.78 -4.58 5.32
C LEU A 40 1.28 -3.14 5.40
N LEU A 41 1.08 -2.52 4.25
CA LEU A 41 0.60 -1.15 4.16
C LEU A 41 -0.90 -1.16 3.92
N GLU A 42 -1.65 -0.64 4.87
CA GLU A 42 -3.11 -0.56 4.79
C GLU A 42 -3.60 0.88 4.81
N GLY A 43 -2.71 1.81 4.51
CA GLY A 43 -3.07 3.22 4.55
C GLY A 43 -4.05 3.60 3.46
N GLY A 44 -4.50 4.86 3.49
CA GLY A 44 -5.40 5.37 2.47
C GLY A 44 -4.71 5.58 1.13
N PRO A 45 -5.47 6.05 0.11
CA PRO A 45 -4.92 6.18 -1.25
C PRO A 45 -3.71 7.10 -1.35
N THR A 46 -3.66 8.16 -0.56
CA THR A 46 -2.54 9.11 -0.60
C THR A 46 -1.24 8.46 -0.15
N LEU A 47 -1.27 7.73 0.95
CA LEU A 47 -0.09 7.05 1.46
C LEU A 47 0.33 5.93 0.51
N ALA A 48 -0.64 5.17 0.01
CA ALA A 48 -0.35 4.12 -0.96
C ALA A 48 0.28 4.69 -2.21
N GLY A 49 -0.23 5.83 -2.71
CA GLY A 49 0.33 6.50 -3.87
C GLY A 49 1.78 6.92 -3.65
N ALA A 50 2.10 7.44 -2.46
CA ALA A 50 3.46 7.84 -2.13
C ALA A 50 4.42 6.65 -2.15
N PHE A 51 3.99 5.50 -1.63
CA PHE A 51 4.81 4.30 -1.64
C PHE A 51 5.03 3.78 -3.05
N VAL A 52 4.00 3.85 -3.91
CA VAL A 52 4.14 3.45 -5.31
C VAL A 52 5.09 4.39 -6.04
N GLU A 53 4.95 5.69 -5.83
CA GLU A 53 5.83 6.67 -6.49
C GLU A 53 7.29 6.45 -6.08
N ALA A 54 7.55 6.09 -4.83
CA ALA A 54 8.90 5.83 -4.33
C ALA A 54 9.40 4.44 -4.71
N ARG A 55 8.61 3.64 -5.43
CA ARG A 55 8.93 2.26 -5.83
C ARG A 55 9.24 1.37 -4.63
N CYS A 56 8.47 1.56 -3.56
CA CYS A 56 8.66 0.85 -2.30
C CYS A 56 7.60 -0.23 -2.07
N VAL A 57 6.93 -0.69 -3.13
CA VAL A 57 5.90 -1.72 -3.04
C VAL A 57 6.36 -2.93 -3.85
N ASP A 58 6.43 -4.09 -3.21
CA ASP A 58 6.84 -5.32 -3.86
C ASP A 58 5.66 -6.18 -4.28
N GLU A 59 4.58 -6.17 -3.50
CA GLU A 59 3.44 -7.02 -3.74
C GLU A 59 2.15 -6.27 -3.42
N ILE A 60 1.13 -6.52 -4.21
CA ILE A 60 -0.18 -5.92 -4.01
C ILE A 60 -1.19 -7.03 -3.82
N VAL A 61 -2.06 -6.85 -2.83
CA VAL A 61 -3.23 -7.70 -2.61
C VAL A 61 -4.45 -6.83 -2.81
N ALA A 62 -5.24 -7.13 -3.83
CA ALA A 62 -6.41 -6.34 -4.18
C ALA A 62 -7.67 -7.18 -4.03
N TYR A 63 -8.67 -6.62 -3.37
CA TYR A 63 -9.98 -7.24 -3.24
C TYR A 63 -10.95 -6.45 -4.10
N ILE A 64 -11.67 -7.16 -4.98
CA ILE A 64 -12.61 -6.53 -5.91
C ILE A 64 -14.00 -7.05 -5.60
N ALA A 65 -14.89 -6.15 -5.19
CA ALA A 65 -16.29 -6.48 -4.95
C ALA A 65 -17.04 -6.47 -6.28
N PRO A 66 -18.03 -7.33 -6.46
CA PRO A 66 -18.81 -7.37 -7.70
C PRO A 66 -19.89 -6.28 -7.71
N LYS A 67 -19.48 -5.02 -7.64
CA LYS A 67 -20.37 -3.87 -7.59
C LYS A 67 -19.81 -2.74 -8.44
N LEU A 68 -20.70 -2.02 -9.09
CA LEU A 68 -20.33 -0.86 -9.89
C LEU A 68 -20.76 0.38 -9.13
N LEU A 69 -19.80 1.24 -8.82
CA LEU A 69 -20.04 2.47 -8.07
C LEU A 69 -20.06 3.72 -8.94
N GLY A 70 -19.38 3.65 -10.08
CA GLY A 70 -19.21 4.82 -10.93
C GLY A 70 -18.10 5.70 -10.39
N ASP A 71 -18.46 6.86 -9.83
CA ASP A 71 -17.47 7.80 -9.33
C ASP A 71 -17.25 7.62 -7.84
N GLY A 72 -16.04 7.89 -7.38
CA GLY A 72 -15.69 7.78 -5.97
C GLY A 72 -14.18 7.84 -5.78
N PRO A 73 -13.72 7.73 -4.52
CA PRO A 73 -12.29 7.73 -4.25
C PRO A 73 -11.59 6.57 -4.94
N ALA A 74 -10.43 6.85 -5.51
CA ALA A 74 -9.62 5.81 -6.15
C ALA A 74 -8.91 4.99 -5.07
N ALA A 75 -8.56 3.75 -5.43
CA ALA A 75 -7.79 2.89 -4.54
C ALA A 75 -6.37 3.43 -4.33
N LEU A 76 -5.85 4.14 -5.32
CA LEU A 76 -4.50 4.69 -5.30
C LEU A 76 -4.58 6.17 -5.63
N GLY A 77 -3.95 7.00 -4.79
CA GLY A 77 -3.86 8.44 -5.05
C GLY A 77 -2.73 8.76 -6.01
N GLU A 78 -2.26 10.00 -5.98
CA GLU A 78 -1.17 10.44 -6.85
C GLU A 78 0.06 9.58 -6.64
N ALA A 79 0.55 8.95 -7.69
CA ALA A 79 1.68 8.03 -7.64
C ALA A 79 2.76 8.38 -8.65
N GLY A 80 2.69 9.58 -9.24
CA GLY A 80 3.70 10.01 -10.21
C GLY A 80 3.52 9.40 -11.59
N ILE A 81 2.42 8.71 -11.83
CA ILE A 81 2.15 8.04 -13.12
C ILE A 81 1.29 8.95 -13.98
N VAL A 82 1.80 9.36 -15.13
CA VAL A 82 1.13 10.30 -16.02
C VAL A 82 0.63 9.61 -17.29
N THR A 83 1.40 8.64 -17.79
CA THR A 83 1.04 7.93 -19.03
C THR A 83 0.95 6.44 -18.78
N ILE A 84 0.26 5.72 -19.68
CA ILE A 84 0.12 4.27 -19.55
C ILE A 84 1.49 3.57 -19.64
N GLY A 85 2.46 4.17 -20.33
CA GLY A 85 3.81 3.61 -20.41
C GLY A 85 4.55 3.65 -19.09
N GLU A 86 4.13 4.52 -18.17
CA GLU A 86 4.73 4.63 -16.83
C GLU A 86 4.03 3.74 -15.81
N ALA A 87 2.92 3.10 -16.19
CA ALA A 87 2.14 2.30 -15.26
C ALA A 87 2.95 1.14 -14.70
N VAL A 88 2.71 0.83 -13.45
CA VAL A 88 3.33 -0.33 -12.81
C VAL A 88 2.59 -1.57 -13.26
N THR A 89 3.32 -2.53 -13.78
CA THR A 89 2.74 -3.81 -14.20
C THR A 89 2.75 -4.77 -13.02
N LEU A 90 1.71 -5.59 -12.94
CA LEU A 90 1.65 -6.64 -11.93
C LEU A 90 1.78 -8.00 -12.61
N VAL A 91 2.65 -8.84 -12.07
CA VAL A 91 2.67 -10.26 -12.41
C VAL A 91 1.72 -10.94 -11.43
N VAL A 92 0.60 -11.42 -11.93
CA VAL A 92 -0.44 -12.02 -11.08
C VAL A 92 0.01 -13.40 -10.64
N ASP A 93 0.13 -13.60 -9.34
CA ASP A 93 0.54 -14.87 -8.76
C ASP A 93 -0.65 -15.71 -8.33
N ASP A 94 -1.76 -15.07 -7.97
CA ASP A 94 -2.93 -15.79 -7.49
C ASP A 94 -4.19 -14.98 -7.69
N VAL A 95 -5.27 -15.67 -8.04
CA VAL A 95 -6.61 -15.10 -8.15
C VAL A 95 -7.53 -16.06 -7.44
N GLU A 96 -8.25 -15.56 -6.44
CA GLU A 96 -9.07 -16.41 -5.59
C GLU A 96 -10.41 -15.76 -5.33
N ARG A 97 -11.46 -16.58 -5.34
CA ARG A 97 -12.79 -16.11 -4.96
C ARG A 97 -12.91 -16.20 -3.45
N ILE A 98 -13.25 -15.07 -2.83
CA ILE A 98 -13.43 -14.98 -1.38
C ILE A 98 -14.87 -14.53 -1.14
N GLY A 99 -15.76 -15.47 -0.84
CA GLY A 99 -17.17 -15.15 -0.76
C GLY A 99 -17.67 -14.62 -2.10
N ASP A 100 -18.17 -13.39 -2.13
CA ASP A 100 -18.61 -12.75 -3.37
C ASP A 100 -17.52 -11.92 -4.01
N ASP A 101 -16.38 -11.72 -3.34
CA ASP A 101 -15.30 -10.89 -3.83
C ASP A 101 -14.26 -11.72 -4.57
N VAL A 102 -13.39 -11.01 -5.30
CA VAL A 102 -12.23 -11.62 -5.96
C VAL A 102 -10.98 -11.01 -5.35
N LYS A 103 -10.06 -11.86 -4.91
CA LYS A 103 -8.78 -11.45 -4.38
C LYS A 103 -7.70 -11.71 -5.42
N ILE A 104 -6.92 -10.69 -5.73
CA ILE A 104 -5.81 -10.78 -6.66
C ILE A 104 -4.52 -10.46 -5.92
N VAL A 105 -3.53 -11.35 -6.05
CA VAL A 105 -2.20 -11.14 -5.50
C VAL A 105 -1.23 -11.00 -6.65
N GLY A 106 -0.46 -9.93 -6.68
CA GLY A 106 0.48 -9.68 -7.75
C GLY A 106 1.76 -9.02 -7.27
N ARG A 107 2.85 -9.31 -7.98
CA ARG A 107 4.14 -8.67 -7.72
C ARG A 107 4.32 -7.52 -8.68
N THR A 108 4.94 -6.44 -8.21
CA THR A 108 5.17 -5.26 -9.02
C THR A 108 6.34 -5.47 -9.97
N VAL A 109 6.18 -4.94 -11.19
CA VAL A 109 7.26 -4.84 -12.18
C VAL A 109 7.31 -3.39 -12.61
N TRP A 110 8.43 -2.74 -12.31
CA TRP A 110 8.57 -1.31 -12.56
C TRP A 110 9.03 -1.05 -13.98
N PRO A 111 8.58 0.06 -14.60
CA PRO A 111 9.03 0.40 -15.96
C PRO A 111 10.54 0.65 -15.98
N GLU A 112 11.18 0.27 -17.08
CA GLU A 112 12.59 0.49 -17.26
C GLU A 112 12.88 1.92 -17.70
N GLY A 113 14.15 2.30 -17.65
CA GLY A 113 14.59 3.57 -18.14
C GLY A 113 14.48 4.71 -17.15
N GLU A 114 14.35 4.41 -15.90
CA GLU A 114 14.20 5.41 -14.85
C GLU A 114 15.51 5.89 -14.28
#